data_2da17deb3f806bca8194352e62bc5e7e
#
_entry.id   2da17deb3f806bca8194352e62bc5e7e
#
_cell.length_a   1.000
_cell.length_b   1.000
_cell.length_c   1.000
_cell.angle_alpha   90.00
_cell.angle_beta   90.00
_cell.angle_gamma   90.00
#
_symmetry.space_group_name_H-M   'P 1'
#
loop_
_entity.id
_entity.type
_entity.pdbx_description
1 polymer ?
#
loop_
_entity_poly.entity_id
_entity_poly.type
_entity_poly.pdbx_seq_one_letter_code
_entity_poly.pdbx_strand_id
1 'polypeptide(L)'
;QKMKKSLILTSLITILSVFSIKAYSHCEVPCGIYNDQLRIELIKEHIETINKAITSIIGIESSDSINYNQLVRWINTKDDHANKIQYIVQQYFLTQRVKYAAPSDDEKYKTYISQLTYLHQLTVYAMKAKQTTNVKYVTDMTNALTGFEKAYFKNSGHTHGADG
;
A
#
# COMPACT_ATOMS: atom_id res chain seq x y z
N GLN A 1 44.58 31.12 -31.27
CA GLN A 1 43.35 31.39 -30.51
C GLN A 1 42.37 30.18 -30.49
N LYS A 2 42.21 29.42 -31.59
CA LYS A 2 41.37 28.21 -31.66
C LYS A 2 41.88 27.06 -30.80
N MET A 3 43.21 26.84 -30.72
CA MET A 3 43.83 25.79 -29.89
C MET A 3 43.62 26.04 -28.40
N LYS A 4 43.74 27.27 -27.92
CA LYS A 4 43.49 27.59 -26.49
C LYS A 4 42.03 27.36 -26.10
N LYS A 5 41.06 27.66 -26.96
CA LYS A 5 39.63 27.40 -26.70
C LYS A 5 39.31 25.90 -26.67
N SER A 6 39.96 25.10 -27.55
CA SER A 6 39.81 23.64 -27.55
C SER A 6 40.37 23.01 -26.26
N LEU A 7 41.53 23.47 -25.80
CA LEU A 7 42.15 22.98 -24.55
C LEU A 7 41.28 23.30 -23.30
N ILE A 8 40.67 24.47 -23.27
CA ILE A 8 39.77 24.86 -22.18
C ILE A 8 38.50 23.99 -22.20
N LEU A 9 37.94 23.73 -23.38
CA LEU A 9 36.75 22.93 -23.55
C LEU A 9 36.98 21.48 -23.14
N THR A 10 38.11 20.87 -23.54
CA THR A 10 38.46 19.50 -23.15
C THR A 10 38.75 19.40 -21.65
N SER A 11 39.42 20.36 -21.03
CA SER A 11 39.65 20.42 -19.60
C SER A 11 38.33 20.53 -18.82
N LEU A 12 37.38 21.31 -19.30
CA LEU A 12 36.06 21.47 -18.66
C LEU A 12 35.25 20.17 -18.71
N ILE A 13 35.29 19.46 -19.85
CA ILE A 13 34.60 18.16 -19.99
C ILE A 13 35.22 17.11 -19.07
N THR A 14 36.54 17.09 -18.95
CA THR A 14 37.24 16.15 -18.06
C THR A 14 36.93 16.42 -16.58
N ILE A 15 36.83 17.69 -16.18
CA ILE A 15 36.42 18.04 -14.81
C ILE A 15 34.97 17.64 -14.52
N LEU A 16 34.05 17.85 -15.45
CA LEU A 16 32.63 17.39 -15.29
C LEU A 16 32.50 15.87 -15.16
N SER A 17 33.34 15.10 -15.86
CA SER A 17 33.27 13.62 -15.80
C SER A 17 33.82 13.01 -14.50
N VAL A 18 34.61 13.74 -13.73
CA VAL A 18 35.16 13.28 -12.43
C VAL A 18 34.13 13.43 -11.29
N PHE A 19 33.13 14.30 -11.44
CA PHE A 19 32.05 14.46 -10.48
C PHE A 19 30.87 13.52 -10.74
N SER A 20 31.12 12.23 -10.94
CA SER A 20 30.05 11.23 -10.94
C SER A 20 29.53 11.05 -9.51
N ILE A 21 28.48 11.78 -9.17
CA ILE A 21 27.73 11.57 -7.93
C ILE A 21 27.11 10.19 -8.01
N LYS A 22 27.49 9.28 -7.11
CA LYS A 22 26.80 7.99 -6.95
C LYS A 22 25.38 8.31 -6.45
N ALA A 23 24.42 8.39 -7.35
CA ALA A 23 23.02 8.47 -6.98
C ALA A 23 22.58 7.09 -6.48
N TYR A 24 22.41 6.94 -5.18
CA TYR A 24 21.72 5.79 -4.62
C TYR A 24 20.22 6.03 -4.83
N SER A 25 19.63 5.32 -5.77
CA SER A 25 18.18 5.32 -5.94
C SER A 25 17.57 4.35 -4.93
N HIS A 26 16.56 4.81 -4.17
CA HIS A 26 15.72 3.92 -3.39
C HIS A 26 14.76 3.19 -4.34
N CYS A 27 14.60 1.87 -4.16
CA CYS A 27 13.71 1.06 -4.99
C CYS A 27 12.23 1.40 -4.71
N GLU A 28 11.88 1.56 -3.43
CA GLU A 28 10.53 1.84 -2.95
C GLU A 28 10.63 2.35 -1.50
N VAL A 29 9.71 3.23 -1.09
CA VAL A 29 9.66 3.77 0.27
C VAL A 29 8.58 3.02 1.07
N PRO A 30 8.88 2.58 2.30
CA PRO A 30 10.13 2.67 3.08
C PRO A 30 11.14 1.60 2.68
N CYS A 31 12.38 1.99 2.39
CA CYS A 31 13.44 1.06 2.01
C CYS A 31 14.24 0.64 3.25
N GLY A 32 14.03 -0.60 3.71
CA GLY A 32 14.74 -1.16 4.87
C GLY A 32 14.20 -0.72 6.24
N ILE A 33 13.21 0.17 6.30
CA ILE A 33 12.56 0.61 7.54
C ILE A 33 11.14 0.06 7.56
N TYR A 34 10.96 -1.11 8.14
CA TYR A 34 9.69 -1.82 8.11
C TYR A 34 9.03 -1.89 9.48
N ASN A 35 7.71 -1.67 9.51
CA ASN A 35 6.86 -1.99 10.64
C ASN A 35 5.58 -2.63 10.11
N ASP A 36 5.59 -3.96 10.00
CA ASP A 36 4.52 -4.73 9.38
C ASP A 36 3.22 -4.63 10.19
N GLN A 37 3.32 -4.69 11.52
CA GLN A 37 2.16 -4.57 12.40
C GLN A 37 1.49 -3.21 12.27
N LEU A 38 2.27 -2.12 12.23
CA LEU A 38 1.72 -0.78 12.02
C LEU A 38 0.94 -0.69 10.70
N ARG A 39 1.42 -1.35 9.64
CA ARG A 39 0.72 -1.34 8.34
C ARG A 39 -0.60 -2.11 8.39
N ILE A 40 -0.65 -3.21 9.14
CA ILE A 40 -1.90 -3.94 9.40
C ILE A 40 -2.89 -3.05 10.17
N GLU A 41 -2.43 -2.38 11.24
CA GLU A 41 -3.29 -1.49 12.04
C GLU A 41 -3.81 -0.31 11.20
N LEU A 42 -2.99 0.28 10.34
CA LEU A 42 -3.44 1.33 9.42
C LEU A 42 -4.52 0.83 8.46
N ILE A 43 -4.40 -0.40 7.93
CA ILE A 43 -5.44 -0.98 7.08
C ILE A 43 -6.74 -1.18 7.89
N LYS A 44 -6.68 -1.64 9.14
CA LYS A 44 -7.84 -1.78 10.03
C LYS A 44 -8.53 -0.41 10.22
N GLU A 45 -7.76 0.62 10.54
CA GLU A 45 -8.28 1.99 10.69
C GLU A 45 -8.97 2.48 9.40
N HIS A 46 -8.38 2.19 8.25
CA HIS A 46 -8.99 2.56 6.96
C HIS A 46 -10.31 1.81 6.71
N ILE A 47 -10.39 0.52 7.05
CA ILE A 47 -11.63 -0.28 6.94
C ILE A 47 -12.71 0.30 7.85
N GLU A 48 -12.38 0.64 9.09
CA GLU A 48 -13.32 1.27 10.04
C GLU A 48 -13.81 2.63 9.54
N THR A 49 -12.92 3.42 8.95
CA THR A 49 -13.29 4.73 8.37
C THR A 49 -14.23 4.56 7.18
N ILE A 50 -14.00 3.55 6.32
CA ILE A 50 -14.90 3.20 5.23
C ILE A 50 -16.27 2.81 5.77
N ASN A 51 -16.33 1.99 6.82
CA ASN A 51 -17.58 1.60 7.48
C ASN A 51 -18.36 2.83 7.98
N LYS A 52 -17.68 3.72 8.71
CA LYS A 52 -18.26 4.98 9.19
C LYS A 52 -18.77 5.84 8.04
N ALA A 53 -18.01 5.95 6.96
CA ALA A 53 -18.43 6.72 5.78
C ALA A 53 -19.67 6.14 5.13
N ILE A 54 -19.73 4.81 4.93
CA ILE A 54 -20.92 4.12 4.39
C ILE A 54 -22.14 4.37 5.27
N THR A 55 -22.01 4.19 6.59
CA THR A 55 -23.11 4.42 7.54
C THR A 55 -23.59 5.87 7.50
N SER A 56 -22.68 6.84 7.40
CA SER A 56 -23.01 8.25 7.31
C SER A 56 -23.71 8.59 5.98
N ILE A 57 -23.29 8.00 4.87
CA ILE A 57 -23.94 8.17 3.55
C ILE A 57 -25.38 7.65 3.63
N ILE A 58 -25.60 6.42 4.11
CA ILE A 58 -26.92 5.82 4.26
C ILE A 58 -27.82 6.70 5.15
N GLY A 59 -27.29 7.20 6.27
CA GLY A 59 -28.03 8.09 7.16
C GLY A 59 -28.46 9.41 6.49
N ILE A 60 -27.58 10.00 5.68
CA ILE A 60 -27.89 11.23 4.93
C ILE A 60 -28.94 10.96 3.84
N GLU A 61 -28.81 9.85 3.11
CA GLU A 61 -29.77 9.46 2.06
C GLU A 61 -31.16 9.15 2.61
N SER A 62 -31.25 8.74 3.87
CA SER A 62 -32.51 8.43 4.55
C SER A 62 -33.14 9.63 5.25
N SER A 63 -32.54 10.82 5.21
CA SER A 63 -33.06 12.03 5.85
C SER A 63 -34.08 12.76 4.97
N ASP A 64 -35.04 13.48 5.59
CA ASP A 64 -36.04 14.27 4.88
C ASP A 64 -35.43 15.39 4.02
N SER A 65 -34.21 15.84 4.37
CA SER A 65 -33.44 16.84 3.64
C SER A 65 -32.01 16.42 3.47
N ILE A 66 -31.59 16.20 2.23
CA ILE A 66 -30.23 15.73 1.93
C ILE A 66 -29.24 16.87 2.06
N ASN A 67 -28.28 16.73 2.96
CA ASN A 67 -27.12 17.60 3.02
C ASN A 67 -26.06 17.16 1.99
N TYR A 68 -26.16 17.67 0.78
CA TYR A 68 -25.24 17.31 -0.33
C TYR A 68 -23.77 17.60 -0.03
N ASN A 69 -23.46 18.66 0.73
CA ASN A 69 -22.09 18.95 1.11
C ASN A 69 -21.51 17.82 1.97
N GLN A 70 -22.24 17.34 2.97
CA GLN A 70 -21.79 16.23 3.80
C GLN A 70 -21.78 14.91 3.03
N LEU A 71 -22.74 14.68 2.16
CA LEU A 71 -22.79 13.48 1.32
C LEU A 71 -21.52 13.36 0.47
N VAL A 72 -21.14 14.40 -0.26
CA VAL A 72 -19.93 14.42 -1.10
C VAL A 72 -18.67 14.21 -0.26
N ARG A 73 -18.59 14.82 0.93
CA ARG A 73 -17.44 14.64 1.83
C ARG A 73 -17.28 13.19 2.29
N TRP A 74 -18.37 12.51 2.64
CA TRP A 74 -18.33 11.11 3.06
C TRP A 74 -18.02 10.16 1.89
N ILE A 75 -18.54 10.43 0.69
CA ILE A 75 -18.18 9.68 -0.52
C ILE A 75 -16.66 9.78 -0.76
N ASN A 76 -16.11 10.99 -0.76
CA ASN A 76 -14.66 11.19 -0.94
C ASN A 76 -13.84 10.52 0.16
N THR A 77 -14.26 10.62 1.43
CA THR A 77 -13.59 9.93 2.54
C THR A 77 -13.56 8.41 2.33
N LYS A 78 -14.69 7.82 1.94
CA LYS A 78 -14.79 6.39 1.64
C LYS A 78 -13.81 5.97 0.55
N ASP A 79 -13.75 6.71 -0.53
CA ASP A 79 -12.90 6.43 -1.69
C ASP A 79 -11.41 6.63 -1.38
N ASP A 80 -11.06 7.69 -0.66
CA ASP A 80 -9.69 7.96 -0.23
C ASP A 80 -9.13 6.86 0.67
N HIS A 81 -9.93 6.39 1.63
CA HIS A 81 -9.49 5.32 2.53
C HIS A 81 -9.40 3.96 1.82
N ALA A 82 -10.26 3.68 0.84
CA ALA A 82 -10.14 2.52 -0.02
C ALA A 82 -8.85 2.58 -0.88
N ASN A 83 -8.50 3.75 -1.42
CA ASN A 83 -7.25 3.97 -2.15
C ASN A 83 -6.01 3.76 -1.25
N LYS A 84 -6.05 4.22 0.01
CA LYS A 84 -4.96 4.02 0.98
C LYS A 84 -4.74 2.54 1.29
N ILE A 85 -5.81 1.75 1.44
CA ILE A 85 -5.69 0.28 1.57
C ILE A 85 -4.98 -0.30 0.36
N GLN A 86 -5.44 0.02 -0.85
CA GLN A 86 -4.84 -0.49 -2.09
C GLN A 86 -3.36 -0.08 -2.20
N TYR A 87 -3.03 1.15 -1.81
CA TYR A 87 -1.65 1.64 -1.81
C TYR A 87 -0.75 0.86 -0.85
N ILE A 88 -1.18 0.66 0.42
CA ILE A 88 -0.41 -0.11 1.40
C ILE A 88 -0.21 -1.55 0.92
N VAL A 89 -1.25 -2.18 0.39
CA VAL A 89 -1.16 -3.54 -0.14
C VAL A 89 -0.14 -3.63 -1.27
N GLN A 90 -0.22 -2.73 -2.24
CA GLN A 90 0.63 -2.78 -3.44
C GLN A 90 2.07 -2.39 -3.13
N GLN A 91 2.27 -1.22 -2.52
CA GLN A 91 3.60 -0.65 -2.35
C GLN A 91 4.37 -1.26 -1.19
N TYR A 92 3.68 -1.59 -0.10
CA TYR A 92 4.35 -2.13 1.07
C TYR A 92 4.38 -3.67 1.06
N PHE A 93 3.23 -4.34 1.05
CA PHE A 93 3.21 -5.79 1.18
C PHE A 93 3.63 -6.50 -0.09
N LEU A 94 2.98 -6.26 -1.23
CA LEU A 94 3.26 -7.00 -2.47
C LEU A 94 4.64 -6.69 -3.04
N THR A 95 5.07 -5.44 -3.00
CA THR A 95 6.35 -5.02 -3.58
C THR A 95 7.55 -5.35 -2.69
N GLN A 96 7.42 -5.25 -1.35
CA GLN A 96 8.58 -5.29 -0.47
C GLN A 96 8.56 -6.44 0.54
N ARG A 97 7.40 -6.90 1.01
CA ARG A 97 7.31 -7.80 2.16
C ARG A 97 6.93 -9.23 1.82
N VAL A 98 6.01 -9.44 0.88
CA VAL A 98 5.65 -10.78 0.40
C VAL A 98 6.70 -11.26 -0.59
N LYS A 99 7.51 -12.24 -0.16
CA LYS A 99 8.59 -12.75 -0.99
C LYS A 99 8.10 -13.87 -1.90
N TYR A 100 8.54 -13.83 -3.15
CA TYR A 100 8.29 -14.90 -4.10
C TYR A 100 8.79 -16.24 -3.57
N ALA A 101 8.00 -17.29 -3.75
CA ALA A 101 8.38 -18.66 -3.51
C ALA A 101 8.13 -19.49 -4.77
N ALA A 102 9.08 -20.37 -5.11
CA ALA A 102 8.95 -21.25 -6.27
C ALA A 102 8.00 -22.43 -5.99
N PRO A 103 7.27 -22.95 -7.00
CA PRO A 103 6.41 -24.13 -6.84
C PRO A 103 7.14 -25.39 -6.33
N SER A 104 8.45 -25.45 -6.49
CA SER A 104 9.28 -26.57 -6.01
C SER A 104 9.42 -26.62 -4.48
N ASP A 105 9.12 -25.51 -3.76
CA ASP A 105 9.09 -25.45 -2.30
C ASP A 105 7.62 -25.42 -1.84
N ASP A 106 7.01 -26.58 -1.74
CA ASP A 106 5.56 -26.75 -1.57
C ASP A 106 4.97 -25.97 -0.39
N GLU A 107 5.61 -25.98 0.79
CA GLU A 107 5.12 -25.28 1.98
C GLU A 107 5.25 -23.75 1.87
N LYS A 108 6.39 -23.28 1.38
CA LYS A 108 6.57 -21.82 1.17
C LYS A 108 5.69 -21.33 0.03
N TYR A 109 5.52 -22.13 -1.02
CA TYR A 109 4.66 -21.77 -2.13
C TYR A 109 3.19 -21.68 -1.72
N LYS A 110 2.67 -22.63 -0.93
CA LYS A 110 1.31 -22.55 -0.38
C LYS A 110 1.10 -21.29 0.46
N THR A 111 2.06 -20.96 1.31
CA THR A 111 2.01 -19.73 2.11
C THR A 111 2.01 -18.50 1.23
N TYR A 112 2.90 -18.43 0.24
CA TYR A 112 2.98 -17.34 -0.73
C TYR A 112 1.66 -17.14 -1.48
N ILE A 113 1.07 -18.21 -2.02
CA ILE A 113 -0.23 -18.16 -2.72
C ILE A 113 -1.35 -17.70 -1.78
N SER A 114 -1.35 -18.18 -0.53
CA SER A 114 -2.33 -17.75 0.47
C SER A 114 -2.23 -16.25 0.75
N GLN A 115 -1.03 -15.73 0.94
CA GLN A 115 -0.79 -14.29 1.14
C GLN A 115 -1.25 -13.47 -0.07
N LEU A 116 -0.88 -13.87 -1.29
CA LEU A 116 -1.32 -13.20 -2.52
C LEU A 116 -2.84 -13.20 -2.65
N THR A 117 -3.49 -14.33 -2.36
CA THR A 117 -4.95 -14.45 -2.45
C THR A 117 -5.66 -13.46 -1.54
N TYR A 118 -5.26 -13.38 -0.26
CA TYR A 118 -5.88 -12.45 0.68
C TYR A 118 -5.61 -10.98 0.33
N LEU A 119 -4.40 -10.64 -0.09
CA LEU A 119 -4.07 -9.27 -0.50
C LEU A 119 -4.83 -8.87 -1.77
N HIS A 120 -5.00 -9.78 -2.73
CA HIS A 120 -5.83 -9.54 -3.91
C HIS A 120 -7.30 -9.35 -3.53
N GLN A 121 -7.86 -10.23 -2.67
CA GLN A 121 -9.22 -10.06 -2.15
C GLN A 121 -9.41 -8.70 -1.49
N LEU A 122 -8.48 -8.29 -0.64
CA LEU A 122 -8.52 -7.00 0.04
C LEU A 122 -8.57 -5.82 -0.96
N THR A 123 -7.75 -5.85 -2.01
CA THR A 123 -7.76 -4.79 -3.04
C THR A 123 -9.06 -4.78 -3.85
N VAL A 124 -9.60 -5.96 -4.18
CA VAL A 124 -10.89 -6.09 -4.89
C VAL A 124 -12.04 -5.58 -4.03
N TYR A 125 -12.08 -5.93 -2.75
CA TYR A 125 -13.15 -5.47 -1.86
C TYR A 125 -13.05 -3.96 -1.57
N ALA A 126 -11.86 -3.41 -1.46
CA ALA A 126 -11.66 -1.96 -1.37
C ALA A 126 -12.16 -1.24 -2.62
N MET A 127 -11.89 -1.77 -3.82
CA MET A 127 -12.46 -1.25 -5.07
C MET A 127 -13.99 -1.30 -5.06
N LYS A 128 -14.59 -2.43 -4.65
CA LYS A 128 -16.05 -2.59 -4.58
C LYS A 128 -16.69 -1.65 -3.55
N ALA A 129 -16.05 -1.42 -2.41
CA ALA A 129 -16.52 -0.47 -1.42
C ALA A 129 -16.60 0.97 -1.96
N LYS A 130 -15.77 1.35 -2.95
CA LYS A 130 -15.90 2.65 -3.64
C LYS A 130 -17.19 2.73 -4.48
N GLN A 131 -17.63 1.62 -5.04
CA GLN A 131 -18.74 1.57 -6.00
C GLN A 131 -20.13 1.47 -5.36
N THR A 132 -20.23 1.24 -4.05
CA THR A 132 -21.50 1.00 -3.36
C THR A 132 -21.42 1.37 -1.88
N THR A 133 -22.58 1.46 -1.24
CA THR A 133 -22.75 1.59 0.21
C THR A 133 -23.06 0.25 0.90
N ASN A 134 -22.81 -0.89 0.23
CA ASN A 134 -23.06 -2.20 0.81
C ASN A 134 -22.00 -2.55 1.86
N VAL A 135 -22.42 -2.59 3.13
CA VAL A 135 -21.59 -2.91 4.31
C VAL A 135 -20.91 -4.29 4.21
N LYS A 136 -21.43 -5.21 3.38
CA LYS A 136 -20.81 -6.51 3.14
C LYS A 136 -19.33 -6.39 2.79
N TYR A 137 -18.93 -5.39 2.01
CA TYR A 137 -17.53 -5.24 1.61
C TYR A 137 -16.60 -4.83 2.75
N VAL A 138 -17.14 -4.19 3.80
CA VAL A 138 -16.38 -3.93 5.04
C VAL A 138 -16.05 -5.26 5.74
N THR A 139 -17.04 -6.15 5.87
CA THR A 139 -16.84 -7.49 6.44
C THR A 139 -15.88 -8.32 5.60
N ASP A 140 -16.03 -8.29 4.29
CA ASP A 140 -15.15 -9.02 3.36
C ASP A 140 -13.69 -8.54 3.45
N MET A 141 -13.46 -7.21 3.55
CA MET A 141 -12.12 -6.64 3.77
C MET A 141 -11.52 -7.07 5.11
N THR A 142 -12.33 -7.05 6.17
CA THR A 142 -11.88 -7.47 7.52
C THR A 142 -11.48 -8.95 7.52
N ASN A 143 -12.27 -9.80 6.88
CA ASN A 143 -11.99 -11.23 6.76
C ASN A 143 -10.73 -11.50 5.94
N ALA A 144 -10.56 -10.80 4.81
CA ALA A 144 -9.37 -10.91 3.98
C ALA A 144 -8.10 -10.44 4.73
N LEU A 145 -8.18 -9.34 5.46
CA LEU A 145 -7.07 -8.84 6.27
C LEU A 145 -6.70 -9.83 7.39
N THR A 146 -7.69 -10.36 8.10
CA THR A 146 -7.47 -11.36 9.16
C THR A 146 -6.83 -12.64 8.59
N GLY A 147 -7.28 -13.08 7.41
CA GLY A 147 -6.68 -14.22 6.71
C GLY A 147 -5.23 -13.95 6.30
N PHE A 148 -4.95 -12.76 5.78
CA PHE A 148 -3.59 -12.33 5.46
C PHE A 148 -2.71 -12.28 6.70
N GLU A 149 -3.15 -11.66 7.77
CA GLU A 149 -2.41 -11.54 9.04
C GLU A 149 -2.00 -12.91 9.58
N LYS A 150 -2.92 -13.89 9.59
CA LYS A 150 -2.63 -15.27 9.98
C LYS A 150 -1.61 -15.95 9.06
N ALA A 151 -1.76 -15.81 7.75
CA ALA A 151 -0.86 -16.42 6.78
C ALA A 151 0.54 -15.76 6.78
N TYR A 152 0.59 -14.46 7.12
CA TYR A 152 1.81 -13.68 7.11
C TYR A 152 2.65 -13.92 8.35
N PHE A 153 2.09 -13.80 9.55
CA PHE A 153 2.84 -13.93 10.80
C PHE A 153 3.08 -15.37 11.24
N LYS A 154 2.29 -16.34 10.78
CA LYS A 154 2.50 -17.77 11.14
C LYS A 154 3.88 -18.30 10.70
N ASN A 155 4.40 -17.84 9.57
CA ASN A 155 5.65 -18.33 8.97
C ASN A 155 6.78 -17.29 8.99
N SER A 156 6.49 -16.07 9.38
CA SER A 156 7.52 -15.11 9.66
C SER A 156 7.94 -15.33 11.11
N GLY A 157 9.16 -15.76 11.35
CA GLY A 157 9.79 -15.70 12.69
C GLY A 157 10.00 -14.24 13.15
N HIS A 158 9.17 -13.33 12.69
CA HIS A 158 9.07 -11.95 13.12
C HIS A 158 8.27 -11.91 14.42
N THR A 159 8.92 -12.34 15.51
CA THR A 159 8.56 -11.88 16.84
C THR A 159 8.50 -10.35 16.81
N HIS A 160 7.54 -9.80 17.54
CA HIS A 160 7.43 -8.39 17.89
C HIS A 160 8.79 -7.87 18.40
N GLY A 161 9.67 -7.52 17.48
CA GLY A 161 10.97 -6.94 17.74
C GLY A 161 10.94 -5.52 17.19
N ALA A 162 10.77 -4.56 18.07
CA ALA A 162 11.30 -3.25 17.91
C ALA A 162 12.83 -3.42 17.89
N ASP A 163 13.39 -3.65 16.70
CA ASP A 163 14.80 -3.48 16.48
C ASP A 163 15.01 -2.13 15.83
N GLY A 164 15.59 -1.23 16.66
CA GLY A 164 15.80 0.18 16.48
C GLY A 164 16.74 0.62 15.37
#